data_e409f4e8bbd1b8e152c2e5c0aca823f7
#
_entry.id   e409f4e8bbd1b8e152c2e5c0aca823f7
#
_cell.length_a   1.000
_cell.length_b   1.000
_cell.length_c   1.000
_cell.angle_alpha   90.00
_cell.angle_beta   90.00
_cell.angle_gamma   90.00
#
_symmetry.space_group_name_H-M   'P 1'
#
loop_
_entity.id
_entity.type
_entity.pdbx_description
1 polymer ?
#
loop_
_entity_poly.entity_id
_entity_poly.type
_entity_poly.pdbx_seq_one_letter_code
_entity_poly.pdbx_strand_id
1 'polypeptide(L)'
;MTNIITKDITFSVNYGGEILSLKGATFEPETLDAAAKSLPPVVFNSGFTGGVTMYGQLFGRALAARGYRVMTYDVAGFFSNKEIRNTLRKDGQVITNVSLEDQKDEVIGAVQWARENFGEMPVVASWAMGSVASLGAVVELAEKGAEQIRFWVPMSYTNIRNLQNLRADKAGADAEILALPDDAAIPPFDTGTAATKVGYYPLDPETQAYVDQQLGGYTEAGGADRWPGCVTVTAKSYKSYVAYNPEQRVEGAKGFPPALIIHGADNTLHMPAESERLHRIYPADAGAAALIIPGMQHGQQNQVDSPIFSSMIQSIDEAIRKRA
;
A
#
# COMPACT_ATOMS: atom_id res chain seq x y z
N MET A 1 29.04 -0.66 2.73
CA MET A 1 27.62 -0.67 2.31
C MET A 1 27.29 -2.07 1.82
N THR A 2 26.19 -2.66 2.25
CA THR A 2 25.75 -3.97 1.79
C THR A 2 25.32 -3.85 0.34
N ASN A 3 25.90 -4.63 -0.57
CA ASN A 3 25.41 -4.72 -1.94
C ASN A 3 24.04 -5.38 -1.94
N ILE A 4 23.10 -4.82 -2.71
CA ILE A 4 21.73 -5.30 -2.80
C ILE A 4 21.49 -5.81 -4.21
N ILE A 5 21.10 -7.07 -4.33
CA ILE A 5 20.67 -7.70 -5.57
C ILE A 5 19.20 -7.41 -5.76
N THR A 6 18.83 -6.98 -6.95
CA THR A 6 17.45 -6.81 -7.38
C THR A 6 17.15 -7.84 -8.48
N LYS A 7 16.03 -8.55 -8.37
CA LYS A 7 15.58 -9.53 -9.39
C LYS A 7 14.14 -9.25 -9.73
N ASP A 8 13.83 -9.21 -11.03
CA ASP A 8 12.47 -9.19 -11.49
C ASP A 8 11.81 -10.55 -11.25
N ILE A 9 10.56 -10.51 -10.84
CA ILE A 9 9.75 -11.71 -10.58
C ILE A 9 8.37 -11.59 -11.21
N THR A 10 7.69 -12.73 -11.31
CA THR A 10 6.25 -12.80 -11.55
C THR A 10 5.61 -13.69 -10.50
N PHE A 11 4.37 -13.40 -10.14
CA PHE A 11 3.59 -14.20 -9.20
C PHE A 11 2.13 -14.25 -9.61
N SER A 12 1.45 -15.31 -9.21
CA SER A 12 0.04 -15.52 -9.54
C SER A 12 -0.87 -14.88 -8.50
N VAL A 13 -1.94 -14.25 -8.97
CA VAL A 13 -3.01 -13.69 -8.14
C VAL A 13 -4.33 -14.31 -8.58
N ASN A 14 -5.13 -14.73 -7.63
CA ASN A 14 -6.47 -15.27 -7.86
C ASN A 14 -7.52 -14.21 -7.52
N TYR A 15 -8.11 -13.60 -8.53
CA TYR A 15 -9.16 -12.60 -8.42
C TYR A 15 -10.55 -13.26 -8.51
N GLY A 16 -10.99 -13.88 -7.41
CA GLY A 16 -12.31 -14.51 -7.39
C GLY A 16 -12.48 -15.67 -8.39
N GLY A 17 -11.41 -16.39 -8.71
CA GLY A 17 -11.39 -17.52 -9.65
C GLY A 17 -10.66 -17.25 -10.97
N GLU A 18 -10.39 -16.00 -11.30
CA GLU A 18 -9.52 -15.62 -12.42
C GLU A 18 -8.08 -15.52 -11.96
N ILE A 19 -7.19 -16.36 -12.50
CA ILE A 19 -5.77 -16.36 -12.15
C ILE A 19 -4.99 -15.54 -13.18
N LEU A 20 -4.37 -14.46 -12.70
CA LEU A 20 -3.51 -13.60 -13.50
C LEU A 20 -2.10 -13.55 -12.92
N SER A 21 -1.13 -13.18 -13.75
CA SER A 21 0.27 -13.06 -13.34
C SER A 21 0.68 -11.60 -13.26
N LEU A 22 1.14 -11.17 -12.08
CA LEU A 22 1.67 -9.83 -11.84
C LEU A 22 3.19 -9.84 -11.85
N LYS A 23 3.76 -8.71 -12.25
CA LYS A 23 5.20 -8.42 -12.19
C LYS A 23 5.53 -7.72 -10.87
N GLY A 24 6.69 -8.07 -10.34
CA GLY A 24 7.25 -7.47 -9.14
C GLY A 24 8.78 -7.60 -9.14
N ALA A 25 9.40 -7.30 -8.01
CA ALA A 25 10.82 -7.43 -7.80
C ALA A 25 11.15 -7.92 -6.38
N THR A 26 12.28 -8.59 -6.24
CA THR A 26 12.89 -8.86 -4.95
C THR A 26 14.14 -8.01 -4.75
N PHE A 27 14.38 -7.68 -3.49
CA PHE A 27 15.58 -6.98 -3.01
C PHE A 27 16.19 -7.82 -1.90
N GLU A 28 17.43 -8.22 -2.09
CA GLU A 28 18.13 -9.12 -1.18
C GLU A 28 19.58 -8.64 -0.97
N PRO A 29 20.17 -8.82 0.22
CA PRO A 29 21.62 -8.67 0.35
C PRO A 29 22.34 -9.63 -0.58
N GLU A 30 23.42 -9.18 -1.22
CA GLU A 30 24.24 -10.05 -2.07
C GLU A 30 24.79 -11.26 -1.29
N THR A 31 25.07 -11.07 -0.01
CA THR A 31 25.50 -12.14 0.88
C THR A 31 24.52 -12.25 2.05
N LEU A 32 23.85 -13.38 2.15
CA LEU A 32 23.03 -13.75 3.28
C LEU A 32 23.88 -14.53 4.30
N ASP A 33 24.25 -13.89 5.38
CA ASP A 33 24.84 -14.59 6.52
C ASP A 33 23.78 -15.39 7.31
N ALA A 34 24.21 -16.11 8.34
CA ALA A 34 23.29 -16.92 9.13
C ALA A 34 22.21 -16.09 9.84
N ALA A 35 22.56 -14.85 10.29
CA ALA A 35 21.61 -13.96 10.93
C ALA A 35 20.58 -13.41 9.94
N ALA A 36 21.00 -13.02 8.74
CA ALA A 36 20.09 -12.58 7.68
C ALA A 36 19.15 -13.70 7.20
N LYS A 37 19.65 -14.92 7.14
CA LYS A 37 18.83 -16.11 6.79
C LYS A 37 17.73 -16.41 7.79
N SER A 38 17.92 -16.06 9.06
CA SER A 38 16.91 -16.27 10.12
C SER A 38 15.85 -15.18 10.16
N LEU A 39 16.00 -14.06 9.42
CA LEU A 39 15.00 -13.02 9.35
C LEU A 39 13.85 -13.43 8.44
N PRO A 40 12.60 -13.17 8.86
CA PRO A 40 11.45 -13.43 8.00
C PRO A 40 11.51 -12.56 6.73
N PRO A 41 11.05 -13.07 5.59
CA PRO A 41 10.92 -12.25 4.39
C PRO A 41 9.88 -11.16 4.60
N VAL A 42 9.98 -10.10 3.81
CA VAL A 42 9.04 -8.98 3.84
C VAL A 42 8.32 -8.87 2.50
N VAL A 43 7.00 -8.84 2.53
CA VAL A 43 6.16 -8.41 1.41
C VAL A 43 5.81 -6.94 1.64
N PHE A 44 6.22 -6.07 0.73
CA PHE A 44 5.87 -4.66 0.78
C PHE A 44 4.79 -4.32 -0.25
N ASN A 45 3.61 -3.93 0.22
CA ASN A 45 2.54 -3.42 -0.60
C ASN A 45 2.53 -1.88 -0.53
N SER A 46 2.95 -1.25 -1.60
CA SER A 46 2.93 0.21 -1.73
C SER A 46 1.53 0.68 -2.10
N GLY A 47 1.02 1.68 -1.47
CA GLY A 47 -0.33 2.26 -1.62
C GLY A 47 -0.90 2.36 -3.05
N PHE A 48 -1.91 3.16 -3.19
CA PHE A 48 -2.79 3.22 -4.37
C PHE A 48 -2.09 3.36 -5.73
N THR A 49 -1.10 4.25 -5.83
CA THR A 49 -0.32 4.46 -7.07
C THR A 49 1.02 3.77 -7.02
N GLY A 50 1.23 2.97 -5.99
CA GLY A 50 2.54 2.48 -5.70
C GLY A 50 2.89 1.22 -6.46
N GLY A 51 4.16 0.90 -6.34
CA GLY A 51 4.72 -0.29 -6.92
C GLY A 51 6.22 -0.31 -6.72
N VAL A 52 6.87 -1.24 -7.41
CA VAL A 52 8.33 -1.34 -7.43
C VAL A 52 8.94 -0.01 -7.83
N THR A 53 8.36 0.63 -8.85
CA THR A 53 8.92 1.82 -9.49
C THR A 53 8.93 3.03 -8.56
N MET A 54 7.91 3.23 -7.72
CA MET A 54 7.84 4.43 -6.88
C MET A 54 8.35 4.19 -5.45
N TYR A 55 7.66 3.37 -4.70
CA TYR A 55 7.90 3.24 -3.26
C TYR A 55 8.54 1.92 -2.88
N GLY A 56 8.24 0.87 -3.63
CA GLY A 56 8.68 -0.49 -3.34
C GLY A 56 10.19 -0.62 -3.33
N GLN A 57 10.87 -0.01 -4.30
CA GLN A 57 12.34 -0.04 -4.35
C GLN A 57 13.00 0.68 -3.17
N LEU A 58 12.41 1.77 -2.67
CA LEU A 58 12.98 2.54 -1.56
C LEU A 58 12.91 1.73 -0.27
N PHE A 59 11.73 1.20 0.05
CA PHE A 59 11.54 0.29 1.17
C PHE A 59 12.33 -1.00 1.00
N GLY A 60 12.26 -1.60 -0.20
CA GLY A 60 12.98 -2.83 -0.52
C GLY A 60 14.47 -2.71 -0.26
N ARG A 61 15.10 -1.66 -0.76
CA ARG A 61 16.53 -1.41 -0.53
C ARG A 61 16.86 -1.11 0.93
N ALA A 62 16.04 -0.30 1.61
CA ALA A 62 16.25 0.08 3.00
C ALA A 62 16.18 -1.13 3.94
N LEU A 63 15.25 -2.06 3.72
CA LEU A 63 15.12 -3.29 4.50
C LEU A 63 16.16 -4.34 4.08
N ALA A 64 16.46 -4.46 2.78
CA ALA A 64 17.52 -5.37 2.32
C ALA A 64 18.89 -4.98 2.87
N ALA A 65 19.17 -3.68 3.02
CA ALA A 65 20.40 -3.19 3.68
C ALA A 65 20.51 -3.64 5.15
N ARG A 66 19.40 -4.05 5.78
CA ARG A 66 19.34 -4.61 7.14
C ARG A 66 19.29 -6.15 7.18
N GLY A 67 19.41 -6.79 6.03
CA GLY A 67 19.47 -8.25 5.93
C GLY A 67 18.18 -8.94 5.50
N TYR A 68 17.09 -8.21 5.27
CA TYR A 68 15.83 -8.80 4.85
C TYR A 68 15.82 -9.19 3.37
N ARG A 69 15.08 -10.26 3.06
CA ARG A 69 14.65 -10.57 1.69
C ARG A 69 13.30 -9.88 1.48
N VAL A 70 13.20 -8.95 0.56
CA VAL A 70 12.01 -8.14 0.36
C VAL A 70 11.42 -8.41 -1.01
N MET A 71 10.12 -8.67 -1.06
CA MET A 71 9.32 -8.71 -2.29
C MET A 71 8.42 -7.48 -2.33
N THR A 72 8.32 -6.86 -3.49
CA THR A 72 7.35 -5.82 -3.79
C THR A 72 6.87 -5.95 -5.23
N TYR A 73 5.75 -5.33 -5.58
CA TYR A 73 5.15 -5.46 -6.89
C TYR A 73 4.42 -4.17 -7.29
N ASP A 74 4.21 -4.00 -8.59
CA ASP A 74 3.30 -2.98 -9.10
C ASP A 74 1.88 -3.53 -9.04
N VAL A 75 0.96 -2.79 -8.43
CA VAL A 75 -0.45 -3.21 -8.39
C VAL A 75 -1.05 -3.25 -9.80
N ALA A 76 -2.05 -4.12 -10.01
CA ALA A 76 -2.73 -4.22 -11.30
C ALA A 76 -3.28 -2.86 -11.74
N GLY A 77 -3.17 -2.56 -13.01
CA GLY A 77 -3.56 -1.29 -13.60
C GLY A 77 -2.49 -0.20 -13.56
N PHE A 78 -1.32 -0.46 -12.94
CA PHE A 78 -0.24 0.52 -12.81
C PHE A 78 1.10 -0.02 -13.31
N PHE A 79 1.96 0.87 -13.79
CA PHE A 79 3.35 0.62 -14.20
C PHE A 79 3.55 -0.63 -15.05
N SER A 80 4.34 -1.58 -14.57
CA SER A 80 4.63 -2.83 -15.30
C SER A 80 3.41 -3.74 -15.43
N ASN A 81 2.37 -3.54 -14.61
CA ASN A 81 1.10 -4.27 -14.62
C ASN A 81 -0.07 -3.46 -15.20
N LYS A 82 0.21 -2.38 -15.92
CA LYS A 82 -0.79 -1.44 -16.44
C LYS A 82 -1.85 -2.07 -17.36
N GLU A 83 -1.50 -3.13 -18.06
CA GLU A 83 -2.42 -3.84 -18.97
C GLU A 83 -3.14 -5.01 -18.28
N ILE A 84 -2.85 -5.25 -16.99
CA ILE A 84 -3.46 -6.35 -16.25
C ILE A 84 -4.73 -5.85 -15.61
N ARG A 85 -5.81 -6.58 -15.84
CA ARG A 85 -7.10 -6.41 -15.22
C ARG A 85 -7.62 -4.98 -15.25
N ASN A 86 -8.14 -4.31 -15.78
CA ASN A 86 -8.91 -3.09 -15.51
C ASN A 86 -8.34 -1.75 -15.95
N THR A 87 -7.46 -1.74 -16.93
CA THR A 87 -7.08 -0.49 -17.54
C THR A 87 -8.01 -0.20 -18.72
N LEU A 88 -8.78 0.87 -18.63
CA LEU A 88 -9.63 1.34 -19.70
C LEU A 88 -8.92 2.41 -20.52
N ARG A 89 -9.13 2.39 -21.85
CA ARG A 89 -8.70 3.49 -22.74
C ARG A 89 -9.94 4.18 -23.27
N LYS A 90 -10.09 5.45 -22.91
CA LYS A 90 -11.22 6.27 -23.34
C LYS A 90 -10.71 7.62 -23.83
N ASP A 91 -11.10 8.01 -25.02
CA ASP A 91 -10.73 9.32 -25.63
C ASP A 91 -9.22 9.62 -25.60
N GLY A 92 -8.38 8.58 -25.81
CA GLY A 92 -6.93 8.70 -25.77
C GLY A 92 -6.32 8.74 -24.36
N GLN A 93 -7.13 8.69 -23.31
CA GLN A 93 -6.68 8.63 -21.93
C GLN A 93 -6.66 7.19 -21.41
N VAL A 94 -5.71 6.89 -20.54
CA VAL A 94 -5.68 5.65 -19.79
C VAL A 94 -6.34 5.89 -18.45
N ILE A 95 -7.36 5.11 -18.15
CA ILE A 95 -8.15 5.23 -16.92
C ILE A 95 -8.03 3.92 -16.15
N THR A 96 -7.60 3.98 -14.91
CA THR A 96 -7.45 2.81 -14.06
C THR A 96 -8.81 2.38 -13.48
N ASN A 97 -9.12 1.10 -13.57
CA ASN A 97 -10.36 0.51 -13.07
C ASN A 97 -10.06 -0.64 -12.12
N VAL A 98 -9.54 -0.35 -10.95
CA VAL A 98 -9.13 -1.31 -9.93
C VAL A 98 -9.93 -1.10 -8.63
N SER A 99 -9.99 -2.13 -7.80
CA SER A 99 -10.66 -2.08 -6.50
C SER A 99 -9.70 -2.42 -5.36
N LEU A 100 -10.05 -2.05 -4.13
CA LEU A 100 -9.30 -2.50 -2.94
C LEU A 100 -9.48 -4.01 -2.69
N GLU A 101 -10.58 -4.58 -3.15
CA GLU A 101 -10.79 -6.04 -3.14
C GLU A 101 -9.78 -6.75 -4.03
N ASP A 102 -9.56 -6.25 -5.25
CA ASP A 102 -8.51 -6.77 -6.14
C ASP A 102 -7.13 -6.63 -5.51
N GLN A 103 -6.81 -5.47 -4.94
CA GLN A 103 -5.53 -5.24 -4.26
C GLN A 103 -5.34 -6.14 -3.03
N LYS A 104 -6.40 -6.48 -2.31
CA LYS A 104 -6.36 -7.50 -1.25
C LYS A 104 -5.93 -8.86 -1.80
N ASP A 105 -6.50 -9.29 -2.92
CA ASP A 105 -6.13 -10.55 -3.56
C ASP A 105 -4.66 -10.55 -4.02
N GLU A 106 -4.16 -9.40 -4.46
CA GLU A 106 -2.74 -9.22 -4.81
C GLU A 106 -1.83 -9.40 -3.58
N VAL A 107 -2.20 -8.84 -2.42
CA VAL A 107 -1.44 -9.06 -1.16
C VAL A 107 -1.43 -10.54 -0.80
N ILE A 108 -2.56 -11.24 -0.93
CA ILE A 108 -2.65 -12.68 -0.65
C ILE A 108 -1.74 -13.46 -1.60
N GLY A 109 -1.78 -13.16 -2.90
CA GLY A 109 -0.88 -13.78 -3.88
C GLY A 109 0.60 -13.54 -3.60
N ALA A 110 0.95 -12.31 -3.20
CA ALA A 110 2.32 -11.96 -2.81
C ALA A 110 2.78 -12.70 -1.54
N VAL A 111 1.91 -12.84 -0.54
CA VAL A 111 2.19 -13.65 0.67
C VAL A 111 2.43 -15.11 0.31
N GLN A 112 1.60 -15.68 -0.55
CA GLN A 112 1.77 -17.06 -1.01
C GLN A 112 3.09 -17.25 -1.75
N TRP A 113 3.40 -16.37 -2.70
CA TRP A 113 4.65 -16.39 -3.44
C TRP A 113 5.87 -16.30 -2.51
N ALA A 114 5.85 -15.38 -1.54
CA ALA A 114 6.95 -15.20 -0.59
C ALA A 114 7.17 -16.46 0.25
N ARG A 115 6.11 -17.11 0.70
CA ARG A 115 6.20 -18.40 1.44
C ARG A 115 6.79 -19.51 0.59
N GLU A 116 6.38 -19.63 -0.65
CA GLU A 116 6.86 -20.66 -1.57
C GLU A 116 8.33 -20.46 -1.94
N ASN A 117 8.76 -19.21 -2.15
CA ASN A 117 10.10 -18.92 -2.66
C ASN A 117 11.13 -18.62 -1.56
N PHE A 118 10.69 -18.12 -0.42
CA PHE A 118 11.59 -17.84 0.71
C PHE A 118 11.48 -18.87 1.84
N GLY A 119 10.46 -19.73 1.82
CA GLY A 119 10.32 -20.86 2.75
C GLY A 119 9.81 -20.50 4.15
N GLU A 120 9.39 -19.23 4.39
CA GLU A 120 8.95 -18.75 5.70
C GLU A 120 7.73 -17.84 5.60
N MET A 121 7.00 -17.71 6.71
CA MET A 121 5.90 -16.76 6.80
C MET A 121 6.43 -15.30 6.70
N PRO A 122 5.93 -14.50 5.76
CA PRO A 122 6.42 -13.14 5.60
C PRO A 122 5.86 -12.18 6.65
N VAL A 123 6.59 -11.09 6.84
CA VAL A 123 6.07 -9.84 7.34
C VAL A 123 5.36 -9.14 6.18
N VAL A 124 4.17 -8.63 6.41
CA VAL A 124 3.49 -7.75 5.44
C VAL A 124 3.62 -6.32 5.90
N ALA A 125 4.36 -5.51 5.15
CA ALA A 125 4.46 -4.07 5.33
C ALA A 125 3.68 -3.37 4.22
N SER A 126 2.95 -2.31 4.55
CA SER A 126 2.06 -1.65 3.59
C SER A 126 1.94 -0.16 3.86
N TRP A 127 1.67 0.61 2.81
CA TRP A 127 1.57 2.06 2.88
C TRP A 127 0.20 2.57 2.45
N ALA A 128 -0.32 3.58 3.14
CA ALA A 128 -1.52 4.33 2.76
C ALA A 128 -2.73 3.42 2.44
N MET A 129 -3.33 3.55 1.27
CA MET A 129 -4.43 2.68 0.83
C MET A 129 -4.03 1.21 0.73
N GLY A 130 -2.75 0.90 0.48
CA GLY A 130 -2.24 -0.46 0.55
C GLY A 130 -2.39 -1.09 1.94
N SER A 131 -2.41 -0.26 3.00
CA SER A 131 -2.66 -0.74 4.36
C SER A 131 -4.10 -1.22 4.57
N VAL A 132 -5.07 -0.63 3.86
CA VAL A 132 -6.48 -1.11 3.89
C VAL A 132 -6.61 -2.43 3.12
N ALA A 133 -5.99 -2.53 1.95
CA ALA A 133 -5.97 -3.77 1.18
C ALA A 133 -5.29 -4.90 1.97
N SER A 134 -4.16 -4.62 2.62
CA SER A 134 -3.46 -5.60 3.45
C SER A 134 -4.23 -5.96 4.72
N LEU A 135 -5.01 -5.05 5.32
CA LEU A 135 -5.93 -5.40 6.40
C LEU A 135 -6.97 -6.43 5.91
N GLY A 136 -7.53 -6.22 4.73
CA GLY A 136 -8.45 -7.20 4.14
C GLY A 136 -7.80 -8.57 3.93
N ALA A 137 -6.54 -8.61 3.50
CA ALA A 137 -5.79 -9.85 3.38
C ALA A 137 -5.54 -10.51 4.75
N VAL A 138 -5.15 -9.73 5.76
CA VAL A 138 -4.99 -10.23 7.15
C VAL A 138 -6.29 -10.85 7.65
N VAL A 139 -7.42 -10.15 7.49
CA VAL A 139 -8.76 -10.65 7.88
C VAL A 139 -9.07 -11.96 7.18
N GLU A 140 -8.96 -12.01 5.86
CA GLU A 140 -9.33 -13.19 5.09
C GLU A 140 -8.44 -14.40 5.42
N LEU A 141 -7.14 -14.18 5.59
CA LEU A 141 -6.19 -15.25 5.95
C LEU A 141 -6.43 -15.75 7.37
N ALA A 142 -6.74 -14.87 8.32
CA ALA A 142 -7.09 -15.23 9.70
C ALA A 142 -8.37 -16.07 9.76
N GLU A 143 -9.41 -15.70 9.01
CA GLU A 143 -10.66 -16.47 8.94
C GLU A 143 -10.49 -17.87 8.34
N LYS A 144 -9.53 -18.04 7.43
CA LYS A 144 -9.16 -19.36 6.91
C LYS A 144 -8.39 -20.22 7.91
N GLY A 145 -8.10 -19.69 9.11
CA GLY A 145 -7.45 -20.42 10.20
C GLY A 145 -6.00 -20.76 9.93
N ALA A 146 -5.37 -20.09 8.98
CA ALA A 146 -3.98 -20.34 8.62
C ALA A 146 -3.11 -19.17 9.07
N GLU A 147 -2.17 -19.44 9.96
CA GLU A 147 -1.06 -18.51 10.21
C GLU A 147 -0.24 -18.40 8.93
N GLN A 148 -0.44 -17.32 8.18
CA GLN A 148 0.23 -17.08 6.90
C GLN A 148 1.08 -15.81 6.89
N ILE A 149 0.84 -14.93 7.86
CA ILE A 149 1.56 -13.67 8.05
C ILE A 149 2.17 -13.70 9.45
N ARG A 150 3.48 -13.52 9.53
CA ARG A 150 4.21 -13.52 10.80
C ARG A 150 4.00 -12.24 11.60
N PHE A 151 3.96 -11.10 10.90
CA PHE A 151 3.86 -9.78 11.48
C PHE A 151 3.28 -8.80 10.46
N TRP A 152 2.44 -7.86 10.90
CA TRP A 152 1.84 -6.87 10.02
C TRP A 152 2.30 -5.46 10.38
N VAL A 153 2.69 -4.66 9.38
CA VAL A 153 3.19 -3.29 9.55
C VAL A 153 2.42 -2.34 8.60
N PRO A 154 1.21 -1.92 8.96
CA PRO A 154 0.51 -0.87 8.23
C PRO A 154 1.11 0.49 8.58
N MET A 155 1.38 1.29 7.55
CA MET A 155 1.92 2.63 7.68
C MET A 155 0.99 3.64 7.01
N SER A 156 0.76 4.78 7.67
CA SER A 156 -0.17 5.82 7.20
C SER A 156 -1.54 5.24 6.84
N TYR A 157 -2.05 4.35 7.68
CA TYR A 157 -3.32 3.65 7.47
C TYR A 157 -4.46 4.64 7.25
N THR A 158 -5.32 4.33 6.30
CA THR A 158 -6.57 5.08 6.07
C THR A 158 -7.67 4.13 5.63
N ASN A 159 -8.86 4.35 6.11
CA ASN A 159 -10.08 3.77 5.56
C ASN A 159 -10.86 4.88 4.86
N ILE A 160 -10.94 4.83 3.54
CA ILE A 160 -11.52 5.90 2.73
C ILE A 160 -12.94 6.22 3.17
N ARG A 161 -13.73 5.21 3.48
CA ARG A 161 -15.11 5.41 3.98
C ARG A 161 -15.14 6.25 5.26
N ASN A 162 -14.27 5.96 6.23
CA ASN A 162 -14.21 6.69 7.48
C ASN A 162 -13.62 8.08 7.28
N LEU A 163 -12.60 8.17 6.44
CA LEU A 163 -11.99 9.43 6.08
C LEU A 163 -13.01 10.40 5.49
N GLN A 164 -13.90 9.94 4.63
CA GLN A 164 -14.98 10.77 4.06
C GLN A 164 -15.99 11.18 5.13
N ASN A 165 -16.32 10.29 6.08
CA ASN A 165 -17.22 10.62 7.18
C ASN A 165 -16.65 11.71 8.12
N LEU A 166 -15.32 11.72 8.31
CA LEU A 166 -14.65 12.76 9.11
C LEU A 166 -14.63 14.13 8.42
N ARG A 167 -14.98 14.19 7.16
CA ARG A 167 -14.92 15.36 6.31
C ARG A 167 -16.33 15.79 5.88
N ALA A 168 -17.09 16.31 6.83
CA ALA A 168 -18.47 16.73 6.61
C ALA A 168 -18.66 17.70 5.44
N ASP A 169 -17.62 18.48 5.12
CA ASP A 169 -17.58 19.37 3.96
C ASP A 169 -17.53 18.63 2.62
N LYS A 170 -17.26 17.32 2.63
CA LYS A 170 -17.13 16.47 1.45
C LYS A 170 -18.35 15.62 1.14
N ALA A 171 -19.33 15.56 2.01
CA ALA A 171 -20.51 14.71 1.84
C ALA A 171 -21.24 14.97 0.50
N GLY A 172 -21.30 16.21 0.05
CA GLY A 172 -21.91 16.57 -1.24
C GLY A 172 -21.10 16.06 -2.44
N ALA A 173 -19.77 16.17 -2.36
CA ALA A 173 -18.88 15.71 -3.43
C ALA A 173 -18.94 14.19 -3.62
N ASP A 174 -18.99 13.43 -2.54
CA ASP A 174 -19.16 11.99 -2.61
C ASP A 174 -20.48 11.58 -3.26
N ALA A 175 -21.58 12.26 -2.93
CA ALA A 175 -22.86 12.01 -3.53
C ALA A 175 -22.87 12.24 -5.05
N GLU A 176 -22.20 13.29 -5.51
CA GLU A 176 -22.02 13.57 -6.95
C GLU A 176 -21.26 12.43 -7.65
N ILE A 177 -20.14 11.97 -7.06
CA ILE A 177 -19.34 10.88 -7.65
C ILE A 177 -20.10 9.56 -7.63
N LEU A 178 -20.77 9.25 -6.53
CA LEU A 178 -21.55 8.03 -6.39
C LEU A 178 -22.71 7.95 -7.38
N ALA A 179 -23.19 9.10 -7.87
CA ALA A 179 -24.21 9.19 -8.91
C ALA A 179 -23.67 9.05 -10.34
N LEU A 180 -22.35 9.14 -10.55
CA LEU A 180 -21.75 9.01 -11.88
C LEU A 180 -21.88 7.59 -12.45
N PRO A 181 -21.93 7.45 -13.79
CA PRO A 181 -21.74 6.15 -14.44
C PRO A 181 -20.43 5.49 -14.04
N ASP A 182 -20.39 4.18 -13.96
CA ASP A 182 -19.23 3.42 -13.48
C ASP A 182 -17.95 3.67 -14.29
N ASP A 183 -18.08 3.95 -15.58
CA ASP A 183 -16.97 4.23 -16.51
C ASP A 183 -16.55 5.71 -16.56
N ALA A 184 -17.19 6.58 -15.78
CA ALA A 184 -16.81 7.98 -15.72
C ALA A 184 -15.39 8.13 -15.14
N ALA A 185 -14.59 9.01 -15.76
CA ALA A 185 -13.24 9.30 -15.31
C ALA A 185 -13.25 10.27 -14.12
N ILE A 186 -12.50 9.93 -13.07
CA ILE A 186 -12.33 10.78 -11.88
C ILE A 186 -10.84 10.94 -11.63
N PRO A 187 -10.29 12.16 -11.73
CA PRO A 187 -8.88 12.42 -11.43
C PRO A 187 -8.65 12.38 -9.91
N PRO A 188 -7.92 11.39 -9.36
CA PRO A 188 -7.71 11.30 -7.92
C PRO A 188 -6.62 12.23 -7.39
N PHE A 189 -5.74 12.71 -8.25
CA PHE A 189 -4.58 13.53 -7.89
C PHE A 189 -4.59 14.90 -8.54
N ASP A 190 -5.74 15.38 -9.00
CA ASP A 190 -5.85 16.74 -9.48
C ASP A 190 -5.80 17.70 -8.30
N THR A 191 -4.81 18.58 -8.29
CA THR A 191 -4.61 19.62 -7.27
C THR A 191 -5.57 20.79 -7.40
N GLY A 192 -6.44 20.79 -8.43
CA GLY A 192 -7.44 21.83 -8.65
C GLY A 192 -8.71 21.64 -7.82
N THR A 193 -9.74 22.39 -8.19
CA THR A 193 -11.07 22.31 -7.58
C THR A 193 -11.70 20.91 -7.65
N ALA A 194 -11.33 20.10 -8.62
CA ALA A 194 -11.77 18.71 -8.74
C ALA A 194 -11.21 17.84 -7.61
N ALA A 195 -9.95 18.01 -7.23
CA ALA A 195 -9.33 17.29 -6.12
C ALA A 195 -10.09 17.50 -4.80
N THR A 196 -10.53 18.70 -4.54
CA THR A 196 -11.36 19.00 -3.37
C THR A 196 -12.75 18.38 -3.48
N LYS A 197 -13.32 18.28 -4.66
CA LYS A 197 -14.65 17.72 -4.87
C LYS A 197 -14.69 16.19 -4.76
N VAL A 198 -13.61 15.48 -5.14
CA VAL A 198 -13.55 14.02 -5.13
C VAL A 198 -12.98 13.41 -3.85
N GLY A 199 -12.99 14.13 -2.74
CA GLY A 199 -12.47 13.60 -1.47
C GLY A 199 -10.96 13.58 -1.36
N TYR A 200 -10.25 14.09 -2.37
CA TYR A 200 -8.82 14.27 -2.33
C TYR A 200 -8.45 15.47 -1.46
N TYR A 201 -7.41 15.34 -0.68
CA TYR A 201 -6.89 16.43 0.15
C TYR A 201 -5.61 16.98 -0.45
N PRO A 202 -5.40 18.30 -0.37
CA PRO A 202 -4.10 18.83 -0.72
C PRO A 202 -3.05 18.11 0.09
N LEU A 203 -2.09 17.54 -0.61
CA LEU A 203 -0.90 16.99 0.01
C LEU A 203 -0.17 18.10 0.75
N ASP A 204 0.58 17.74 1.77
CA ASP A 204 1.55 18.68 2.30
C ASP A 204 2.54 19.09 1.18
N PRO A 205 3.14 20.32 1.26
CA PRO A 205 3.94 20.85 0.16
C PRO A 205 5.09 19.94 -0.28
N GLU A 206 5.65 19.18 0.63
CA GLU A 206 6.80 18.31 0.38
C GLU A 206 6.37 17.06 -0.40
N THR A 207 5.28 16.43 0.02
CA THR A 207 4.68 15.31 -0.70
C THR A 207 4.17 15.75 -2.08
N GLN A 208 3.56 16.95 -2.17
CA GLN A 208 3.10 17.50 -3.45
C GLN A 208 4.28 17.69 -4.41
N ALA A 209 5.36 18.34 -3.97
CA ALA A 209 6.55 18.54 -4.78
C ALA A 209 7.15 17.23 -5.28
N TYR A 210 7.18 16.21 -4.43
CA TYR A 210 7.63 14.87 -4.82
C TYR A 210 6.72 14.24 -5.88
N VAL A 211 5.41 14.29 -5.67
CA VAL A 211 4.44 13.75 -6.64
C VAL A 211 4.58 14.47 -7.99
N ASP A 212 4.67 15.80 -7.98
CA ASP A 212 4.84 16.61 -9.19
C ASP A 212 6.14 16.24 -9.92
N GLN A 213 7.23 16.06 -9.20
CA GLN A 213 8.51 15.62 -9.78
C GLN A 213 8.39 14.23 -10.42
N GLN A 214 7.74 13.28 -9.73
CA GLN A 214 7.55 11.93 -10.26
C GLN A 214 6.64 11.93 -11.49
N LEU A 215 5.52 12.66 -11.43
CA LEU A 215 4.61 12.81 -12.57
C LEU A 215 5.31 13.45 -13.76
N GLY A 216 6.08 14.53 -13.53
CA GLY A 216 6.88 15.19 -14.56
C GLY A 216 7.89 14.24 -15.19
N GLY A 217 8.67 13.53 -14.39
CA GLY A 217 9.65 12.55 -14.86
C GLY A 217 9.03 11.43 -15.67
N TYR A 218 7.85 10.95 -15.31
CA TYR A 218 7.13 9.93 -16.07
C TYR A 218 6.58 10.46 -17.39
N THR A 219 6.05 11.67 -17.38
CA THR A 219 5.55 12.34 -18.59
C THR A 219 6.67 12.59 -19.59
N GLU A 220 7.82 13.07 -19.13
CA GLU A 220 9.01 13.31 -19.96
C GLU A 220 9.62 12.02 -20.52
N ALA A 221 9.64 10.95 -19.71
CA ALA A 221 10.30 9.70 -20.05
C ALA A 221 9.51 8.79 -21.01
N GLY A 222 8.25 9.09 -21.32
CA GLY A 222 7.50 8.18 -22.18
C GLY A 222 6.03 8.50 -22.43
N GLY A 223 5.61 9.73 -22.12
CA GLY A 223 4.25 10.18 -22.37
C GLY A 223 3.20 9.55 -21.46
N ALA A 224 1.93 9.81 -21.77
CA ALA A 224 0.78 9.33 -21.00
C ALA A 224 0.71 7.79 -20.83
N ASP A 225 1.36 7.04 -21.71
CA ASP A 225 1.40 5.58 -21.64
C ASP A 225 2.29 5.02 -20.52
N ARG A 226 3.22 5.81 -19.99
CA ARG A 226 4.06 5.37 -18.85
C ARG A 226 3.43 5.58 -17.49
N TRP A 227 2.47 6.49 -17.40
CA TRP A 227 1.74 6.77 -16.18
C TRP A 227 0.25 6.45 -16.36
N PRO A 228 -0.12 5.23 -16.73
CA PRO A 228 -1.50 4.90 -17.03
C PRO A 228 -2.34 4.94 -15.76
N GLY A 229 -3.34 5.80 -15.75
CA GLY A 229 -4.37 5.79 -14.75
C GLY A 229 -4.00 6.25 -13.34
N CYS A 230 -2.73 6.57 -13.03
CA CYS A 230 -2.38 6.99 -11.68
C CYS A 230 -2.95 8.35 -11.29
N VAL A 231 -3.31 9.19 -12.26
CA VAL A 231 -4.01 10.45 -12.02
C VAL A 231 -5.52 10.37 -12.27
N THR A 232 -6.01 9.28 -12.83
CA THR A 232 -7.40 9.13 -13.20
C THR A 232 -7.87 7.70 -12.91
N VAL A 233 -8.97 7.59 -12.17
CA VAL A 233 -9.64 6.32 -11.90
C VAL A 233 -11.07 6.36 -12.42
N THR A 234 -11.72 5.22 -12.57
CA THR A 234 -13.14 5.17 -12.87
C THR A 234 -13.97 5.50 -11.64
N ALA A 235 -15.20 5.98 -11.84
CA ALA A 235 -16.17 6.13 -10.76
C ALA A 235 -16.43 4.78 -10.05
N LYS A 236 -16.40 3.68 -10.78
CA LYS A 236 -16.48 2.32 -10.21
C LYS A 236 -15.37 2.06 -9.20
N SER A 237 -14.11 2.40 -9.54
CA SER A 237 -12.98 2.28 -8.61
C SER A 237 -13.22 3.10 -7.34
N TYR A 238 -13.58 4.37 -7.49
CA TYR A 238 -13.86 5.22 -6.34
C TYR A 238 -14.99 4.69 -5.46
N LYS A 239 -16.10 4.26 -6.05
CA LYS A 239 -17.22 3.61 -5.34
C LYS A 239 -16.74 2.40 -4.54
N SER A 240 -15.87 1.58 -5.14
CA SER A 240 -15.29 0.42 -4.46
C SER A 240 -14.43 0.81 -3.24
N TYR A 241 -13.66 1.90 -3.35
CA TYR A 241 -12.83 2.39 -2.22
C TYR A 241 -13.68 2.86 -1.04
N VAL A 242 -14.77 3.57 -1.33
CA VAL A 242 -15.71 4.02 -0.29
C VAL A 242 -16.51 2.84 0.31
N ALA A 243 -16.84 1.84 -0.49
CA ALA A 243 -17.59 0.67 -0.04
C ALA A 243 -16.74 -0.32 0.75
N TYR A 244 -15.44 -0.43 0.44
CA TYR A 244 -14.55 -1.42 1.03
C TYR A 244 -14.25 -1.09 2.49
N ASN A 245 -14.67 -1.96 3.41
CA ASN A 245 -14.50 -1.75 4.84
C ASN A 245 -14.13 -3.04 5.58
N PRO A 246 -12.86 -3.48 5.52
CA PRO A 246 -12.43 -4.68 6.22
C PRO A 246 -12.46 -4.54 7.76
N GLU A 247 -12.50 -3.32 8.31
CA GLU A 247 -12.57 -3.08 9.75
C GLU A 247 -13.78 -3.71 10.42
N GLN A 248 -14.90 -3.85 9.70
CA GLN A 248 -16.11 -4.50 10.23
C GLN A 248 -15.89 -5.96 10.63
N ARG A 249 -14.81 -6.58 10.14
CA ARG A 249 -14.47 -7.99 10.39
C ARG A 249 -13.29 -8.14 11.36
N VAL A 250 -12.80 -7.05 11.92
CA VAL A 250 -11.64 -7.06 12.84
C VAL A 250 -12.06 -7.34 14.27
N GLU A 251 -13.14 -6.70 14.71
CA GLU A 251 -13.62 -6.82 16.09
C GLU A 251 -14.06 -8.25 16.40
N GLY A 252 -13.46 -8.85 17.42
CA GLY A 252 -13.74 -10.23 17.82
C GLY A 252 -13.12 -11.32 16.93
N ALA A 253 -12.39 -10.94 15.88
CA ALA A 253 -11.68 -11.89 15.04
C ALA A 253 -10.51 -12.55 15.79
N LYS A 254 -10.13 -13.77 15.37
CA LYS A 254 -9.02 -14.55 15.93
C LYS A 254 -7.99 -14.87 14.86
N GLY A 255 -6.78 -15.22 15.31
CA GLY A 255 -5.73 -15.62 14.38
C GLY A 255 -5.05 -14.47 13.65
N PHE A 256 -5.21 -13.24 14.14
CA PHE A 256 -4.51 -12.07 13.60
C PHE A 256 -3.02 -12.12 13.95
N PRO A 257 -2.14 -11.71 13.03
CA PRO A 257 -0.72 -11.55 13.34
C PRO A 257 -0.53 -10.40 14.33
N PRO A 258 0.54 -10.39 15.13
CA PRO A 258 0.91 -9.17 15.85
C PRO A 258 1.21 -8.04 14.86
N ALA A 259 1.04 -6.77 15.30
CA ALA A 259 1.19 -5.63 14.40
C ALA A 259 1.98 -4.46 15.01
N LEU A 260 2.65 -3.69 14.14
CA LEU A 260 3.17 -2.36 14.43
C LEU A 260 2.49 -1.36 13.49
N ILE A 261 1.57 -0.58 14.01
CA ILE A 261 0.82 0.43 13.25
C ILE A 261 1.62 1.74 13.31
N ILE A 262 2.11 2.21 12.17
CA ILE A 262 2.93 3.44 12.09
C ILE A 262 2.14 4.55 11.41
N HIS A 263 2.18 5.77 11.99
CA HIS A 263 1.58 6.95 11.38
C HIS A 263 2.40 8.21 11.66
N GLY A 264 2.33 9.17 10.74
CA GLY A 264 2.92 10.48 10.94
C GLY A 264 1.98 11.41 11.71
N ALA A 265 2.49 12.06 12.76
CA ALA A 265 1.70 13.04 13.51
C ALA A 265 1.24 14.22 12.66
N ASP A 266 2.05 14.59 11.66
CA ASP A 266 1.80 15.74 10.79
C ASP A 266 1.23 15.35 9.41
N ASN A 267 0.76 14.11 9.29
CA ASN A 267 0.13 13.61 8.07
C ASN A 267 -1.25 14.26 7.88
N THR A 268 -1.34 15.17 6.91
CA THR A 268 -2.58 15.90 6.60
C THR A 268 -3.45 15.21 5.56
N LEU A 269 -2.87 14.29 4.78
CA LEU A 269 -3.63 13.51 3.79
C LEU A 269 -4.45 12.43 4.46
N HIS A 270 -3.82 11.65 5.34
CA HIS A 270 -4.46 10.64 6.17
C HIS A 270 -4.23 11.00 7.64
N MET A 271 -5.30 11.19 8.37
CA MET A 271 -5.18 11.66 9.75
C MET A 271 -4.69 10.55 10.70
N PRO A 272 -3.83 10.86 11.70
CA PRO A 272 -3.38 9.89 12.69
C PRO A 272 -4.51 9.15 13.41
N ALA A 273 -5.66 9.81 13.59
CA ALA A 273 -6.87 9.23 14.18
C ALA A 273 -7.33 7.92 13.50
N GLU A 274 -7.01 7.74 12.20
CA GLU A 274 -7.31 6.51 11.47
C GLU A 274 -6.49 5.32 12.01
N SER A 275 -5.19 5.50 12.18
CA SER A 275 -4.31 4.49 12.78
C SER A 275 -4.59 4.24 14.26
N GLU A 276 -4.93 5.28 15.01
CA GLU A 276 -5.36 5.15 16.40
C GLU A 276 -6.66 4.36 16.53
N ARG A 277 -7.61 4.58 15.61
CA ARG A 277 -8.84 3.79 15.56
C ARG A 277 -8.55 2.33 15.23
N LEU A 278 -7.73 2.08 14.21
CA LEU A 278 -7.31 0.72 13.85
C LEU A 278 -6.68 0.00 15.06
N HIS A 279 -5.79 0.68 15.78
CA HIS A 279 -5.16 0.13 16.98
C HIS A 279 -6.19 -0.25 18.06
N ARG A 280 -7.22 0.60 18.26
CA ARG A 280 -8.27 0.31 19.28
C ARG A 280 -9.14 -0.88 18.95
N ILE A 281 -9.42 -1.12 17.65
CA ILE A 281 -10.27 -2.25 17.21
C ILE A 281 -9.46 -3.53 16.93
N TYR A 282 -8.14 -3.42 16.85
CA TYR A 282 -7.27 -4.58 16.58
C TYR A 282 -7.38 -5.60 17.72
N PRO A 283 -7.44 -6.92 17.43
CA PRO A 283 -7.62 -7.93 18.47
C PRO A 283 -6.53 -7.85 19.56
N ALA A 284 -6.95 -7.75 20.80
CA ALA A 284 -6.03 -7.53 21.93
C ALA A 284 -5.05 -8.69 22.13
N ASP A 285 -5.49 -9.91 21.84
CA ASP A 285 -4.69 -11.14 21.92
C ASP A 285 -3.61 -11.22 20.81
N ALA A 286 -3.79 -10.53 19.70
CA ALA A 286 -2.79 -10.45 18.63
C ALA A 286 -1.58 -9.58 18.99
N GLY A 287 -1.73 -8.60 19.89
CA GLY A 287 -0.63 -7.77 20.38
C GLY A 287 -0.18 -6.69 19.38
N ALA A 288 -1.06 -5.73 19.08
CA ALA A 288 -0.70 -4.56 18.29
C ALA A 288 -0.02 -3.46 19.12
N ALA A 289 0.90 -2.73 18.50
CA ALA A 289 1.46 -1.48 18.99
C ALA A 289 1.22 -0.37 17.98
N ALA A 290 1.01 0.87 18.46
CA ALA A 290 0.92 2.04 17.62
C ALA A 290 2.14 2.94 17.82
N LEU A 291 2.70 3.46 16.73
CA LEU A 291 3.80 4.40 16.72
C LEU A 291 3.39 5.64 15.91
N ILE A 292 3.14 6.74 16.60
CA ILE A 292 2.87 8.04 15.97
C ILE A 292 4.17 8.85 16.00
N ILE A 293 4.72 9.14 14.83
CA ILE A 293 6.03 9.77 14.67
C ILE A 293 5.86 11.28 14.50
N PRO A 294 6.36 12.11 15.44
CA PRO A 294 6.36 13.56 15.29
C PRO A 294 7.16 14.02 14.07
N GLY A 295 6.68 15.05 13.38
CA GLY A 295 7.32 15.58 12.17
C GLY A 295 7.12 14.74 10.91
N MET A 296 6.58 13.53 11.03
CA MET A 296 6.32 12.67 9.89
C MET A 296 5.04 13.09 9.18
N GLN A 297 5.17 13.34 7.89
CA GLN A 297 4.08 13.65 6.95
C GLN A 297 3.71 12.42 6.12
N HIS A 298 2.81 12.57 5.14
CA HIS A 298 2.42 11.44 4.29
C HIS A 298 3.54 10.96 3.38
N GLY A 299 4.37 11.87 2.86
CA GLY A 299 5.39 11.59 1.85
C GLY A 299 6.73 11.04 2.37
N GLN A 300 6.86 10.69 3.65
CA GLN A 300 8.16 10.31 4.23
C GLN A 300 8.80 9.07 3.60
N GLN A 301 8.00 8.17 3.02
CA GLN A 301 8.52 7.02 2.27
C GLN A 301 9.37 7.40 1.06
N ASN A 302 9.31 8.66 0.64
CA ASN A 302 10.06 9.20 -0.50
C ASN A 302 11.32 9.94 -0.09
N GLN A 303 11.48 10.19 1.21
CA GLN A 303 12.55 11.00 1.77
C GLN A 303 13.60 10.10 2.44
N VAL A 304 14.22 9.25 1.65
CA VAL A 304 15.16 8.20 2.14
C VAL A 304 16.35 8.74 2.94
N ASP A 305 16.75 9.98 2.71
CA ASP A 305 17.81 10.65 3.45
C ASP A 305 17.31 11.36 4.71
N SER A 306 16.00 11.33 4.96
CA SER A 306 15.38 11.93 6.13
C SER A 306 15.69 11.11 7.39
N PRO A 307 16.02 11.76 8.52
CA PRO A 307 16.10 11.08 9.81
C PRO A 307 14.78 10.37 10.21
N ILE A 308 13.63 10.90 9.79
CA ILE A 308 12.32 10.31 10.04
C ILE A 308 12.18 9.00 9.29
N PHE A 309 12.54 8.94 8.01
CA PHE A 309 12.53 7.68 7.25
C PHE A 309 13.44 6.64 7.90
N SER A 310 14.67 7.03 8.25
CA SER A 310 15.62 6.15 8.92
C SER A 310 15.10 5.62 10.26
N SER A 311 14.45 6.48 11.06
CA SER A 311 13.83 6.11 12.34
C SER A 311 12.65 5.16 12.14
N MET A 312 11.82 5.41 11.14
CA MET A 312 10.70 4.52 10.77
C MET A 312 11.20 3.13 10.39
N ILE A 313 12.19 3.03 9.50
CA ILE A 313 12.77 1.76 9.09
C ILE A 313 13.44 1.03 10.27
N GLN A 314 14.11 1.78 11.16
CA GLN A 314 14.69 1.21 12.38
C GLN A 314 13.60 0.63 13.29
N SER A 315 12.50 1.34 13.50
CA SER A 315 11.38 0.87 14.33
C SER A 315 10.78 -0.42 13.77
N ILE A 316 10.67 -0.52 12.45
CA ILE A 316 10.21 -1.74 11.76
C ILE A 316 11.18 -2.90 12.02
N ASP A 317 12.48 -2.68 11.81
CA ASP A 317 13.53 -3.68 12.02
C ASP A 317 13.54 -4.20 13.47
N GLU A 318 13.52 -3.30 14.45
CA GLU A 318 13.47 -3.66 15.87
C GLU A 318 12.22 -4.45 16.25
N ALA A 319 11.05 -4.06 15.71
CA ALA A 319 9.80 -4.73 15.99
C ALA A 319 9.76 -6.16 15.40
N ILE A 320 10.30 -6.35 14.20
CA ILE A 320 10.41 -7.65 13.56
C ILE A 320 11.38 -8.54 14.35
N ARG A 321 12.59 -8.05 14.67
CA ARG A 321 13.62 -8.82 15.39
C ARG A 321 13.20 -9.25 16.78
N LYS A 322 12.38 -8.47 17.48
CA LYS A 322 11.85 -8.85 18.80
C LYS A 322 10.87 -10.04 18.74
N ARG A 323 10.39 -10.36 17.55
CA ARG A 323 9.39 -11.43 17.29
C ARG A 323 9.89 -12.52 16.34
N ALA A 324 11.09 -12.34 15.78
CA ALA A 324 11.81 -13.38 15.03
C ALA A 324 12.44 -14.38 15.97
#